data_ccba3d8ac155cb19e806f54883ce57e2
#
_entry.id   ccba3d8ac155cb19e806f54883ce57e2
#
_cell.length_a   1.000
_cell.length_b   1.000
_cell.length_c   1.000
_cell.angle_alpha   90.00
_cell.angle_beta   90.00
_cell.angle_gamma   90.00
#
_symmetry.space_group_name_H-M   'P 1'
#
loop_
_entity.id
_entity.type
_entity.pdbx_description
1 polymer ?
#
loop_
_entity_poly.entity_id
_entity_poly.type
_entity_poly.pdbx_seq_one_letter_code
_entity_poly.pdbx_strand_id
1 'polypeptide(L)'
;MTITAEEIAQRVAGITPVLAENAQACVRERSLVPASMQAMVGAGLFRIPQPARVGGYELSLRILADTVTAVSEACPTSGWVLMVMCAHHFCLGTFPEQAQDEVFGGGRDGLVAGTLAWQGKAARADGGYRVDGRWQFCSGVDRSNWVILGCADAETGGPGVHVVVPTHEIAIDDTWHVLGLEGTGSKDVLAKDLFVPAGRAVDTRAMMRGDSPHSLKHATNLYRVSSDSMLSLSVVTAILGSAKYALAKFIERTKERRVVVTGARKAEHGPTQLRLAESAAEIQCADLMVHDALEVLGRVAQSGAGATDMAYRARIKWHAAYTAELCRRAVSRLFEGSGAHAIYKSSPLQTAFRNINVGAQHASIDFDTSGELYGREQLGLLGSPR
;
A
#
# COMPACT_ATOMS: atom_id res chain seq x y z
N MET A 1 12.75 -7.55 23.78
CA MET A 1 13.76 -7.74 22.69
C MET A 1 13.34 -6.87 21.52
N THR A 2 14.24 -6.04 21.03
CA THR A 2 13.98 -5.22 19.83
C THR A 2 14.21 -6.11 18.62
N ILE A 3 13.20 -6.32 17.78
CA ILE A 3 13.31 -7.10 16.54
C ILE A 3 14.18 -6.36 15.53
N THR A 4 15.04 -7.07 14.79
CA THR A 4 15.94 -6.50 13.78
C THR A 4 15.37 -6.60 12.36
N ALA A 5 15.97 -5.85 11.42
CA ALA A 5 15.62 -5.96 9.99
C ALA A 5 15.90 -7.37 9.44
N GLU A 6 17.00 -7.98 9.87
CA GLU A 6 17.38 -9.33 9.48
C GLU A 6 16.38 -10.39 9.97
N GLU A 7 15.89 -10.25 11.21
CA GLU A 7 14.85 -11.14 11.74
C GLU A 7 13.53 -11.00 10.97
N ILE A 8 13.14 -9.77 10.60
CA ILE A 8 11.97 -9.57 9.73
C ILE A 8 12.18 -10.23 8.36
N ALA A 9 13.34 -10.04 7.73
CA ALA A 9 13.66 -10.66 6.44
C ALA A 9 13.61 -12.20 6.51
N GLN A 10 14.13 -12.79 7.58
CA GLN A 10 14.04 -14.25 7.81
C GLN A 10 12.61 -14.73 7.96
N ARG A 11 11.75 -14.00 8.70
CA ARG A 11 10.33 -14.33 8.85
C ARG A 11 9.59 -14.24 7.52
N VAL A 12 9.87 -13.21 6.70
CA VAL A 12 9.32 -13.11 5.34
C VAL A 12 9.73 -14.30 4.49
N ALA A 13 11.02 -14.64 4.46
CA ALA A 13 11.49 -15.81 3.72
C ALA A 13 10.79 -17.12 4.15
N GLY A 14 10.52 -17.28 5.45
CA GLY A 14 9.83 -18.45 5.99
C GLY A 14 8.39 -18.61 5.52
N ILE A 15 7.69 -17.52 5.21
CA ILE A 15 6.29 -17.57 4.77
C ILE A 15 6.11 -17.48 3.25
N THR A 16 7.13 -17.10 2.51
CA THR A 16 7.10 -16.94 1.04
C THR A 16 6.50 -18.14 0.30
N PRO A 17 6.85 -19.40 0.63
CA PRO A 17 6.25 -20.58 -0.03
C PRO A 17 4.73 -20.66 0.13
N VAL A 18 4.23 -20.40 1.34
CA VAL A 18 2.78 -20.42 1.63
C VAL A 18 2.05 -19.33 0.82
N LEU A 19 2.62 -18.13 0.73
CA LEU A 19 2.03 -17.04 -0.02
C LEU A 19 1.98 -17.34 -1.53
N ALA A 20 3.06 -17.89 -2.07
CA ALA A 20 3.15 -18.26 -3.49
C ALA A 20 2.16 -19.37 -3.86
N GLU A 21 2.04 -20.42 -3.04
CA GLU A 21 1.11 -21.52 -3.24
C GLU A 21 -0.36 -21.05 -3.27
N ASN A 22 -0.69 -20.09 -2.41
CA ASN A 22 -2.06 -19.61 -2.27
C ASN A 22 -2.43 -18.46 -3.23
N ALA A 23 -1.48 -17.95 -4.04
CA ALA A 23 -1.70 -16.77 -4.89
C ALA A 23 -2.91 -16.89 -5.82
N GLN A 24 -3.08 -18.04 -6.49
CA GLN A 24 -4.20 -18.28 -7.40
C GLN A 24 -5.54 -18.50 -6.65
N ALA A 25 -5.51 -19.04 -5.45
CA ALA A 25 -6.70 -19.19 -4.61
C ALA A 25 -7.22 -17.82 -4.18
N CYS A 26 -6.34 -16.88 -3.80
CA CYS A 26 -6.74 -15.51 -3.48
C CYS A 26 -7.46 -14.81 -4.66
N VAL A 27 -6.98 -15.00 -5.88
CA VAL A 27 -7.63 -14.45 -7.09
C VAL A 27 -9.02 -15.06 -7.28
N ARG A 28 -9.17 -16.39 -7.17
CA ARG A 28 -10.47 -17.07 -7.33
C ARG A 28 -11.49 -16.66 -6.28
N GLU A 29 -11.05 -16.51 -5.03
CA GLU A 29 -11.91 -16.12 -3.90
C GLU A 29 -12.17 -14.61 -3.85
N ARG A 30 -11.48 -13.82 -4.67
CA ARG A 30 -11.51 -12.35 -4.64
C ARG A 30 -11.27 -11.80 -3.23
N SER A 31 -10.41 -12.47 -2.48
CA SER A 31 -10.02 -12.14 -1.10
C SER A 31 -8.75 -12.92 -0.74
N LEU A 32 -7.96 -12.44 0.21
CA LEU A 32 -6.90 -13.27 0.76
C LEU A 32 -7.49 -14.53 1.42
N VAL A 33 -6.91 -15.68 1.09
CA VAL A 33 -7.27 -16.93 1.79
C VAL A 33 -6.75 -16.91 3.23
N PRO A 34 -7.43 -17.58 4.17
CA PRO A 34 -7.04 -17.59 5.59
C PRO A 34 -5.57 -17.98 5.82
N ALA A 35 -5.06 -18.95 5.08
CA ALA A 35 -3.67 -19.41 5.22
C ALA A 35 -2.64 -18.30 4.94
N SER A 36 -2.84 -17.48 3.89
CA SER A 36 -1.96 -16.36 3.58
C SER A 36 -2.02 -15.27 4.66
N MET A 37 -3.22 -14.95 5.15
CA MET A 37 -3.37 -13.95 6.22
C MET A 37 -2.72 -14.43 7.52
N GLN A 38 -2.98 -15.69 7.93
CA GLN A 38 -2.41 -16.29 9.14
C GLN A 38 -0.88 -16.34 9.09
N ALA A 39 -0.29 -16.66 7.92
CA ALA A 39 1.16 -16.66 7.74
C ALA A 39 1.75 -15.28 8.00
N MET A 40 1.16 -14.20 7.44
CA MET A 40 1.63 -12.84 7.65
C MET A 40 1.42 -12.35 9.10
N VAL A 41 0.30 -12.70 9.73
CA VAL A 41 0.02 -12.41 11.14
C VAL A 41 1.02 -13.13 12.03
N GLY A 42 1.20 -14.45 11.85
CA GLY A 42 2.14 -15.26 12.64
C GLY A 42 3.60 -14.82 12.50
N ALA A 43 3.97 -14.29 11.33
CA ALA A 43 5.28 -13.68 11.12
C ALA A 43 5.41 -12.28 11.76
N GLY A 44 4.32 -11.70 12.28
CA GLY A 44 4.28 -10.39 12.93
C GLY A 44 4.46 -9.21 11.98
N LEU A 45 4.21 -9.38 10.69
CA LEU A 45 4.48 -8.34 9.67
C LEU A 45 3.62 -7.10 9.86
N PHE A 46 2.39 -7.25 10.32
CA PHE A 46 1.50 -6.13 10.60
C PHE A 46 1.94 -5.27 11.80
N ARG A 47 2.82 -5.80 12.66
CA ARG A 47 3.35 -5.09 13.83
C ARG A 47 4.48 -4.12 13.49
N ILE A 48 5.03 -4.18 12.27
CA ILE A 48 6.15 -3.35 11.84
C ILE A 48 5.89 -1.85 12.08
N PRO A 49 4.78 -1.25 11.60
CA PRO A 49 4.49 0.16 11.80
C PRO A 49 3.61 0.47 13.04
N GLN A 50 3.27 -0.54 13.87
CA GLN A 50 2.43 -0.31 15.05
C GLN A 50 3.25 0.34 16.17
N PRO A 51 2.62 1.21 16.99
CA PRO A 51 3.28 1.84 18.13
C PRO A 51 3.84 0.84 19.14
N ALA A 52 5.06 1.06 19.61
CA ALA A 52 5.71 0.21 20.61
C ALA A 52 4.92 0.14 21.93
N ARG A 53 4.24 1.24 22.32
CA ARG A 53 3.42 1.30 23.53
C ARG A 53 2.28 0.26 23.59
N VAL A 54 1.84 -0.23 22.43
CA VAL A 54 0.77 -1.25 22.30
C VAL A 54 1.28 -2.59 21.81
N GLY A 55 2.59 -2.83 21.88
CA GLY A 55 3.21 -4.10 21.50
C GLY A 55 3.62 -4.20 20.03
N GLY A 56 3.60 -3.08 19.30
CA GLY A 56 4.15 -2.99 17.95
C GLY A 56 5.68 -2.95 17.94
N TYR A 57 6.26 -3.00 16.74
CA TYR A 57 7.72 -2.94 16.58
C TYR A 57 8.22 -1.52 16.34
N GLU A 58 7.37 -0.62 15.87
CA GLU A 58 7.67 0.79 15.58
C GLU A 58 8.95 0.95 14.74
N LEU A 59 9.11 0.08 13.73
CA LEU A 59 10.27 0.05 12.86
C LEU A 59 10.17 1.09 11.74
N SER A 60 11.30 1.39 11.12
CA SER A 60 11.40 2.39 10.06
C SER A 60 10.57 2.05 8.82
N LEU A 61 10.16 3.08 8.07
CA LEU A 61 9.47 2.90 6.79
C LEU A 61 10.32 2.18 5.75
N ARG A 62 11.66 2.17 5.91
CA ARG A 62 12.56 1.38 5.07
C ARG A 62 12.34 -0.11 5.28
N ILE A 63 12.28 -0.58 6.53
CA ILE A 63 12.03 -2.00 6.84
C ILE A 63 10.66 -2.42 6.35
N LEU A 64 9.64 -1.55 6.50
CA LEU A 64 8.30 -1.81 5.96
C LEU A 64 8.33 -1.93 4.44
N ALA A 65 9.00 -1.02 3.74
CA ALA A 65 9.11 -1.02 2.28
C ALA A 65 9.80 -2.28 1.75
N ASP A 66 10.93 -2.66 2.35
CA ASP A 66 11.67 -3.88 1.99
C ASP A 66 10.81 -5.14 2.23
N THR A 67 10.04 -5.16 3.34
CA THR A 67 9.11 -6.26 3.67
C THR A 67 7.97 -6.37 2.65
N VAL A 68 7.31 -5.27 2.34
CA VAL A 68 6.21 -5.24 1.35
C VAL A 68 6.71 -5.66 -0.03
N THR A 69 7.87 -5.16 -0.43
CA THR A 69 8.51 -5.54 -1.71
C THR A 69 8.75 -7.04 -1.76
N ALA A 70 9.38 -7.62 -0.74
CA ALA A 70 9.70 -9.06 -0.69
C ALA A 70 8.43 -9.94 -0.66
N VAL A 71 7.39 -9.56 0.09
CA VAL A 71 6.10 -10.27 0.08
C VAL A 71 5.43 -10.17 -1.29
N SER A 72 5.52 -9.02 -1.96
CA SER A 72 4.96 -8.81 -3.30
C SER A 72 5.71 -9.60 -4.38
N GLU A 73 7.02 -9.84 -4.21
CA GLU A 73 7.82 -10.71 -5.08
C GLU A 73 7.37 -12.18 -4.99
N ALA A 74 6.79 -12.62 -3.88
CA ALA A 74 6.23 -13.95 -3.72
C ALA A 74 4.78 -14.03 -4.19
N CYS A 75 3.96 -13.05 -3.75
CA CYS A 75 2.53 -12.98 -4.05
C CYS A 75 2.10 -11.50 -4.11
N PRO A 76 1.91 -10.92 -5.32
CA PRO A 76 1.49 -9.51 -5.47
C PRO A 76 0.23 -9.16 -4.69
N THR A 77 -0.75 -10.07 -4.61
CA THR A 77 -1.99 -9.88 -3.84
C THR A 77 -1.73 -9.74 -2.34
N SER A 78 -0.92 -10.64 -1.77
CA SER A 78 -0.56 -10.60 -0.35
C SER A 78 0.25 -9.34 -0.01
N GLY A 79 1.17 -8.94 -0.89
CA GLY A 79 1.94 -7.72 -0.73
C GLY A 79 1.08 -6.46 -0.74
N TRP A 80 0.07 -6.40 -1.63
CA TRP A 80 -0.87 -5.27 -1.65
C TRP A 80 -1.67 -5.15 -0.35
N VAL A 81 -2.25 -6.25 0.15
CA VAL A 81 -3.03 -6.22 1.38
C VAL A 81 -2.15 -5.91 2.60
N LEU A 82 -0.95 -6.49 2.68
CA LEU A 82 0.02 -6.16 3.72
C LEU A 82 0.33 -4.66 3.72
N MET A 83 0.64 -4.10 2.55
CA MET A 83 0.97 -2.69 2.37
C MET A 83 -0.17 -1.79 2.87
N VAL A 84 -1.41 -2.02 2.42
CA VAL A 84 -2.56 -1.18 2.78
C VAL A 84 -2.84 -1.25 4.28
N MET A 85 -2.89 -2.47 4.87
CA MET A 85 -3.14 -2.61 6.30
C MET A 85 -2.00 -2.00 7.15
N CYS A 86 -0.75 -2.17 6.75
CA CYS A 86 0.38 -1.52 7.43
C CYS A 86 0.31 0.02 7.32
N ALA A 87 -0.14 0.57 6.18
CA ALA A 87 -0.36 2.01 6.06
C ALA A 87 -1.45 2.49 7.04
N HIS A 88 -2.53 1.72 7.23
CA HIS A 88 -3.56 2.03 8.23
C HIS A 88 -3.04 1.91 9.67
N HIS A 89 -2.21 0.91 9.96
CA HIS A 89 -1.57 0.77 11.28
C HIS A 89 -0.64 1.95 11.59
N PHE A 90 0.10 2.44 10.57
CA PHE A 90 0.88 3.68 10.70
C PHE A 90 -0.05 4.87 11.01
N CYS A 91 -1.15 5.04 10.28
CA CYS A 91 -2.10 6.11 10.53
C CYS A 91 -2.66 6.05 11.96
N LEU A 92 -2.93 4.87 12.51
CA LEU A 92 -3.39 4.71 13.89
C LEU A 92 -2.38 5.22 14.94
N GLY A 93 -1.09 5.24 14.63
CA GLY A 93 -0.09 5.91 15.48
C GLY A 93 -0.33 7.42 15.64
N THR A 94 -1.14 8.03 14.78
CA THR A 94 -1.52 9.45 14.85
C THR A 94 -2.85 9.69 15.57
N PHE A 95 -3.58 8.63 15.97
CA PHE A 95 -4.86 8.70 16.67
C PHE A 95 -4.67 8.85 18.19
N PRO A 96 -5.73 9.19 18.93
CA PRO A 96 -5.74 9.14 20.38
C PRO A 96 -5.29 7.77 20.91
N GLU A 97 -4.63 7.78 22.08
CA GLU A 97 -4.16 6.55 22.75
C GLU A 97 -5.29 5.56 23.00
N GLN A 98 -6.51 6.06 23.29
CA GLN A 98 -7.70 5.22 23.43
C GLN A 98 -7.94 4.35 22.20
N ALA A 99 -7.90 4.93 21.00
CA ALA A 99 -8.07 4.16 19.75
C ALA A 99 -6.97 3.11 19.58
N GLN A 100 -5.71 3.47 19.87
CA GLN A 100 -4.59 2.54 19.79
C GLN A 100 -4.74 1.37 20.77
N ASP A 101 -5.19 1.64 21.99
CA ASP A 101 -5.42 0.63 23.03
C ASP A 101 -6.59 -0.30 22.69
N GLU A 102 -7.68 0.23 22.14
CA GLU A 102 -8.83 -0.55 21.70
C GLU A 102 -8.49 -1.47 20.53
N VAL A 103 -7.70 -1.00 19.54
CA VAL A 103 -7.33 -1.75 18.36
C VAL A 103 -6.22 -2.76 18.64
N PHE A 104 -5.14 -2.36 19.30
CA PHE A 104 -3.92 -3.16 19.44
C PHE A 104 -3.65 -3.67 20.86
N GLY A 105 -4.31 -3.10 21.87
CA GLY A 105 -4.03 -3.41 23.29
C GLY A 105 -4.35 -4.85 23.68
N GLY A 106 -3.70 -5.34 24.72
CA GLY A 106 -3.93 -6.68 25.26
C GLY A 106 -3.44 -7.83 24.38
N GLY A 107 -2.46 -7.59 23.51
CA GLY A 107 -1.89 -8.61 22.62
C GLY A 107 -2.77 -8.98 21.42
N ARG A 108 -3.76 -8.16 21.11
CA ARG A 108 -4.66 -8.38 19.95
C ARG A 108 -3.91 -8.13 18.65
N ASP A 109 -4.18 -8.97 17.64
CA ASP A 109 -3.81 -8.69 16.26
C ASP A 109 -4.90 -7.78 15.65
N GLY A 110 -4.78 -6.47 15.91
CA GLY A 110 -5.69 -5.46 15.35
C GLY A 110 -5.43 -5.32 13.86
N LEU A 111 -6.20 -6.02 13.03
CA LEU A 111 -6.10 -5.94 11.57
C LEU A 111 -7.03 -4.83 11.07
N VAL A 112 -6.45 -3.81 10.44
CA VAL A 112 -7.16 -2.58 10.08
C VAL A 112 -7.19 -2.39 8.58
N ALA A 113 -8.37 -2.54 7.98
CA ALA A 113 -8.66 -2.15 6.60
C ALA A 113 -9.13 -0.69 6.53
N GLY A 114 -9.54 -0.22 5.36
CA GLY A 114 -10.21 1.08 5.21
C GLY A 114 -9.80 1.88 3.99
N THR A 115 -10.16 3.14 4.02
CA THR A 115 -9.76 4.13 3.02
C THR A 115 -9.54 5.49 3.66
N LEU A 116 -8.50 6.18 3.21
CA LEU A 116 -8.18 7.54 3.67
C LEU A 116 -8.86 8.63 2.82
N ALA A 117 -9.57 8.27 1.76
CA ALA A 117 -10.37 9.20 0.98
C ALA A 117 -11.62 9.63 1.75
N TRP A 118 -11.99 10.91 1.66
CA TRP A 118 -13.12 11.50 2.41
C TRP A 118 -14.45 11.22 1.71
N GLN A 119 -14.80 9.95 1.62
CA GLN A 119 -16.00 9.49 0.90
C GLN A 119 -17.26 9.51 1.76
N GLY A 120 -17.11 9.56 3.08
CA GLY A 120 -18.22 9.74 4.02
C GLY A 120 -18.27 11.14 4.58
N LYS A 121 -19.24 11.36 5.47
CA LYS A 121 -19.46 12.61 6.21
C LYS A 121 -19.46 12.33 7.70
N ALA A 122 -18.91 13.26 8.49
CA ALA A 122 -18.95 13.23 9.94
C ALA A 122 -19.59 14.53 10.46
N ALA A 123 -20.70 14.41 11.16
CA ALA A 123 -21.34 15.50 11.90
C ALA A 123 -20.91 15.43 13.37
N ARG A 124 -20.62 16.58 13.98
CA ARG A 124 -20.32 16.64 15.43
C ARG A 124 -21.55 16.23 16.24
N ALA A 125 -21.33 15.44 17.27
CA ALA A 125 -22.33 15.01 18.23
C ALA A 125 -21.75 15.09 19.64
N ASP A 126 -22.60 15.05 20.67
CA ASP A 126 -22.13 15.02 22.06
C ASP A 126 -21.24 13.79 22.28
N GLY A 127 -20.01 14.02 22.74
CA GLY A 127 -19.00 12.98 23.00
C GLY A 127 -18.33 12.36 21.75
N GLY A 128 -18.65 12.82 20.50
CA GLY A 128 -18.06 12.22 19.30
C GLY A 128 -18.62 12.75 17.99
N TYR A 129 -18.90 11.81 17.08
CA TYR A 129 -19.35 12.08 15.71
C TYR A 129 -20.45 11.12 15.29
N ARG A 130 -21.40 11.60 14.46
CA ARG A 130 -22.29 10.76 13.66
C ARG A 130 -21.73 10.65 12.26
N VAL A 131 -21.56 9.43 11.80
CA VAL A 131 -20.86 9.10 10.56
C VAL A 131 -21.80 8.41 9.59
N ASP A 132 -21.88 8.94 8.38
CA ASP A 132 -22.64 8.40 7.26
C ASP A 132 -21.79 8.32 6.00
N GLY A 133 -21.93 7.25 5.24
CA GLY A 133 -21.28 7.18 3.94
C GLY A 133 -21.13 5.79 3.36
N ARG A 134 -20.56 5.80 2.17
CA ARG A 134 -20.08 4.63 1.45
C ARG A 134 -18.61 4.85 1.09
N TRP A 135 -17.74 3.96 1.50
CA TRP A 135 -16.31 4.03 1.23
C TRP A 135 -15.92 2.88 0.32
N GLN A 136 -15.36 3.23 -0.83
CA GLN A 136 -14.91 2.28 -1.85
C GLN A 136 -13.44 1.89 -1.61
N PHE A 137 -13.05 0.76 -2.18
CA PHE A 137 -11.66 0.27 -2.20
C PHE A 137 -11.08 -0.10 -0.82
N CYS A 138 -11.89 -0.65 0.10
CA CYS A 138 -11.43 -1.11 1.41
C CYS A 138 -10.67 -2.45 1.31
N SER A 139 -9.42 -2.42 0.83
CA SER A 139 -8.60 -3.60 0.61
C SER A 139 -8.44 -4.44 1.88
N GLY A 140 -8.67 -5.75 1.76
CA GLY A 140 -8.52 -6.70 2.86
C GLY A 140 -9.64 -6.66 3.91
N VAL A 141 -10.74 -5.95 3.67
CA VAL A 141 -11.81 -5.78 4.66
C VAL A 141 -12.41 -7.11 5.15
N ASP A 142 -12.49 -8.14 4.30
CA ASP A 142 -12.95 -9.49 4.69
C ASP A 142 -12.08 -10.15 5.79
N ARG A 143 -10.88 -9.65 5.99
CA ARG A 143 -9.88 -10.20 6.93
C ARG A 143 -9.51 -9.20 8.04
N SER A 144 -10.22 -8.08 8.11
CA SER A 144 -10.02 -7.06 9.13
C SER A 144 -11.03 -7.19 10.28
N ASN A 145 -10.65 -6.70 11.44
CA ASN A 145 -11.56 -6.55 12.59
C ASN A 145 -11.82 -5.08 12.93
N TRP A 146 -11.09 -4.17 12.28
CA TRP A 146 -11.26 -2.72 12.37
C TRP A 146 -11.17 -2.08 10.98
N VAL A 147 -11.81 -0.90 10.82
CA VAL A 147 -11.77 -0.14 9.58
C VAL A 147 -11.52 1.34 9.87
N ILE A 148 -10.55 1.95 9.16
CA ILE A 148 -10.38 3.42 9.14
C ILE A 148 -11.24 3.99 8.01
N LEU A 149 -12.00 5.05 8.32
CA LEU A 149 -12.90 5.72 7.40
C LEU A 149 -12.59 7.21 7.35
N GLY A 150 -12.21 7.71 6.18
CA GLY A 150 -12.05 9.15 5.95
C GLY A 150 -13.40 9.83 5.76
N CYS A 151 -13.63 10.91 6.50
CA CYS A 151 -14.89 11.65 6.48
C CYS A 151 -14.65 13.14 6.19
N ALA A 152 -15.45 13.68 5.28
CA ALA A 152 -15.61 15.12 5.16
C ALA A 152 -16.37 15.67 6.37
N ASP A 153 -16.12 16.91 6.73
CA ASP A 153 -16.93 17.64 7.68
C ASP A 153 -18.33 17.89 7.08
N ALA A 154 -19.36 17.51 7.81
CA ALA A 154 -20.74 17.53 7.31
C ALA A 154 -21.29 18.96 7.04
N GLU A 155 -20.74 19.97 7.71
CA GLU A 155 -21.17 21.37 7.57
C GLU A 155 -20.43 22.06 6.43
N THR A 156 -19.10 21.88 6.35
CA THR A 156 -18.25 22.62 5.42
C THR A 156 -17.97 21.86 4.11
N GLY A 157 -18.14 20.53 4.10
CA GLY A 157 -17.76 19.67 2.99
C GLY A 157 -16.24 19.50 2.80
N GLY A 158 -15.45 20.19 3.62
CA GLY A 158 -13.99 20.12 3.61
C GLY A 158 -13.43 18.94 4.40
N PRO A 159 -12.08 18.88 4.59
CA PRO A 159 -11.44 17.87 5.42
C PRO A 159 -12.00 17.87 6.85
N GLY A 160 -12.59 16.76 7.27
CA GLY A 160 -13.15 16.56 8.61
C GLY A 160 -12.26 15.71 9.48
N VAL A 161 -12.66 14.47 9.73
CA VAL A 161 -11.96 13.53 10.61
C VAL A 161 -11.74 12.17 9.91
N HIS A 162 -10.70 11.46 10.33
CA HIS A 162 -10.63 10.03 10.15
C HIS A 162 -11.08 9.34 11.42
N VAL A 163 -11.93 8.34 11.29
CA VAL A 163 -12.44 7.55 12.40
C VAL A 163 -12.01 6.11 12.27
N VAL A 164 -11.85 5.40 13.39
CA VAL A 164 -11.64 3.95 13.41
C VAL A 164 -12.81 3.28 14.09
N VAL A 165 -13.38 2.26 13.41
CA VAL A 165 -14.58 1.55 13.86
C VAL A 165 -14.40 0.03 13.76
N PRO A 166 -15.02 -0.77 14.63
CA PRO A 166 -15.05 -2.22 14.50
C PRO A 166 -15.73 -2.64 13.18
N THR A 167 -15.17 -3.63 12.48
CA THR A 167 -15.73 -4.10 11.20
C THR A 167 -17.17 -4.61 11.33
N HIS A 168 -17.57 -5.14 12.50
CA HIS A 168 -18.93 -5.62 12.72
C HIS A 168 -19.97 -4.51 12.91
N GLU A 169 -19.56 -3.25 13.05
CA GLU A 169 -20.47 -2.09 13.14
C GLU A 169 -20.82 -1.50 11.78
N ILE A 170 -20.22 -2.01 10.69
CA ILE A 170 -20.44 -1.53 9.32
C ILE A 170 -20.95 -2.66 8.41
N ALA A 171 -21.57 -2.31 7.30
CA ALA A 171 -21.95 -3.25 6.27
C ALA A 171 -20.83 -3.34 5.21
N ILE A 172 -20.56 -4.56 4.73
CA ILE A 172 -19.64 -4.81 3.61
C ILE A 172 -20.48 -5.16 2.39
N ASP A 173 -20.24 -4.44 1.27
CA ASP A 173 -20.90 -4.68 -0.01
C ASP A 173 -19.91 -5.27 -1.01
N ASP A 174 -20.17 -6.46 -1.51
CA ASP A 174 -19.27 -7.19 -2.42
C ASP A 174 -19.33 -6.63 -3.85
N THR A 175 -18.70 -5.50 -4.04
CA THR A 175 -18.58 -4.80 -5.32
C THR A 175 -17.31 -5.15 -6.09
N TRP A 176 -16.41 -5.99 -5.53
CA TRP A 176 -15.05 -6.16 -6.04
C TRP A 176 -14.98 -7.10 -7.26
N HIS A 177 -15.58 -6.70 -8.39
CA HIS A 177 -15.54 -7.37 -9.69
C HIS A 177 -14.68 -6.55 -10.67
N VAL A 178 -13.38 -6.80 -10.70
CA VAL A 178 -12.38 -5.89 -11.27
C VAL A 178 -11.45 -6.57 -12.26
N LEU A 179 -10.72 -5.79 -13.06
CA LEU A 179 -9.77 -6.27 -14.05
C LEU A 179 -8.52 -6.90 -13.43
N GLY A 180 -8.04 -6.36 -12.33
CA GLY A 180 -6.82 -6.79 -11.62
C GLY A 180 -6.89 -6.48 -10.13
N LEU A 181 -5.93 -6.97 -9.34
CA LEU A 181 -5.98 -6.94 -7.88
C LEU A 181 -7.21 -7.66 -7.31
N GLU A 182 -7.76 -8.62 -8.02
CA GLU A 182 -8.99 -9.35 -7.65
C GLU A 182 -8.90 -9.94 -6.23
N GLY A 183 -7.78 -10.57 -5.91
CA GLY A 183 -7.57 -11.24 -4.61
C GLY A 183 -7.39 -10.30 -3.41
N THR A 184 -7.40 -8.98 -3.59
CA THR A 184 -7.26 -8.03 -2.48
C THR A 184 -8.55 -7.82 -1.71
N GLY A 185 -9.72 -8.20 -2.28
CA GLY A 185 -11.02 -8.03 -1.64
C GLY A 185 -11.30 -6.58 -1.25
N SER A 186 -11.00 -5.64 -2.18
CA SER A 186 -11.13 -4.20 -1.89
C SER A 186 -12.60 -3.74 -2.03
N LYS A 187 -13.46 -4.38 -1.26
CA LYS A 187 -14.91 -4.19 -1.27
C LYS A 187 -15.30 -2.81 -0.72
N ASP A 188 -16.54 -2.42 -0.99
CA ASP A 188 -17.10 -1.21 -0.41
C ASP A 188 -17.61 -1.48 1.01
N VAL A 189 -17.55 -0.44 1.85
CA VAL A 189 -18.13 -0.47 3.19
C VAL A 189 -19.12 0.66 3.36
N LEU A 190 -20.15 0.45 4.18
CA LEU A 190 -21.23 1.42 4.43
C LEU A 190 -21.45 1.57 5.92
N ALA A 191 -21.64 2.82 6.35
CA ALA A 191 -22.16 3.17 7.66
C ALA A 191 -23.34 4.12 7.50
N LYS A 192 -24.32 4.00 8.39
CA LYS A 192 -25.48 4.87 8.43
C LYS A 192 -25.75 5.28 9.87
N ASP A 193 -25.72 6.59 10.11
CA ASP A 193 -25.91 7.20 11.43
C ASP A 193 -25.08 6.53 12.55
N LEU A 194 -23.87 6.10 12.22
CA LEU A 194 -22.98 5.41 13.14
C LEU A 194 -22.37 6.41 14.13
N PHE A 195 -22.60 6.20 15.43
CA PHE A 195 -21.94 7.00 16.45
C PHE A 195 -20.50 6.51 16.69
N VAL A 196 -19.54 7.43 16.58
CA VAL A 196 -18.12 7.15 16.84
C VAL A 196 -17.64 8.08 17.95
N PRO A 197 -17.15 7.54 19.09
CA PRO A 197 -16.60 8.34 20.17
C PRO A 197 -15.42 9.20 19.72
N ALA A 198 -15.25 10.38 20.29
CA ALA A 198 -14.15 11.30 19.97
C ALA A 198 -12.77 10.65 20.14
N GLY A 199 -12.61 9.71 21.09
CA GLY A 199 -11.39 8.95 21.31
C GLY A 199 -11.00 8.00 20.16
N ARG A 200 -11.90 7.76 19.20
CA ARG A 200 -11.66 6.97 17.98
C ARG A 200 -11.55 7.83 16.71
N ALA A 201 -11.36 9.14 16.87
CA ALA A 201 -11.25 10.08 15.76
C ALA A 201 -9.97 10.90 15.81
N VAL A 202 -9.45 11.27 14.64
CA VAL A 202 -8.31 12.19 14.49
C VAL A 202 -8.63 13.24 13.43
N ASP A 203 -8.18 14.48 13.63
CA ASP A 203 -8.32 15.54 12.62
C ASP A 203 -7.56 15.13 11.34
N THR A 204 -8.25 15.20 10.21
CA THR A 204 -7.70 14.80 8.91
C THR A 204 -6.46 15.58 8.53
N ARG A 205 -6.45 16.90 8.75
CA ARG A 205 -5.31 17.74 8.35
C ARG A 205 -4.09 17.44 9.20
N ALA A 206 -4.27 17.27 10.50
CA ALA A 206 -3.18 16.93 11.42
C ALA A 206 -2.57 15.57 11.10
N MET A 207 -3.41 14.53 10.84
CA MET A 207 -2.94 13.21 10.41
C MET A 207 -2.16 13.29 9.08
N MET A 208 -2.74 13.99 8.08
CA MET A 208 -2.13 14.09 6.75
C MET A 208 -0.80 14.85 6.75
N ARG A 209 -0.60 15.79 7.70
CA ARG A 209 0.67 16.51 7.85
C ARG A 209 1.69 15.79 8.74
N GLY A 210 1.26 14.85 9.60
CA GLY A 210 2.11 14.21 10.60
C GLY A 210 2.38 15.09 11.82
N ASP A 211 1.50 16.08 12.10
CA ASP A 211 1.58 16.99 13.24
C ASP A 211 0.44 16.80 14.26
N SER A 212 -0.21 15.65 14.22
CA SER A 212 -1.19 15.28 15.25
C SER A 212 -0.56 15.35 16.64
N PRO A 213 -1.25 15.89 17.66
CA PRO A 213 -0.75 15.89 19.04
C PRO A 213 -0.37 14.50 19.56
N HIS A 214 -0.98 13.45 18.99
CA HIS A 214 -0.71 12.06 19.36
C HIS A 214 0.57 11.54 18.67
N SER A 215 0.89 11.99 17.45
CA SER A 215 2.14 11.67 16.76
C SER A 215 3.37 12.10 17.55
N LEU A 216 3.26 13.20 18.28
CA LEU A 216 4.37 13.79 19.04
C LEU A 216 4.68 13.06 20.34
N LYS A 217 3.80 12.16 20.80
CA LYS A 217 3.95 11.40 22.05
C LYS A 217 4.82 10.14 21.91
N HIS A 218 5.04 9.66 20.68
CA HIS A 218 5.85 8.47 20.44
C HIS A 218 7.35 8.76 20.65
N ALA A 219 8.08 7.74 21.09
CA ALA A 219 9.51 7.85 21.32
C ALA A 219 10.31 8.03 20.02
N THR A 220 9.81 7.46 18.92
CA THR A 220 10.41 7.62 17.60
C THR A 220 9.74 8.75 16.81
N ASN A 221 10.42 9.20 15.75
CA ASN A 221 9.86 10.19 14.83
C ASN A 221 9.04 9.56 13.70
N LEU A 222 8.73 8.26 13.77
CA LEU A 222 8.05 7.52 12.70
C LEU A 222 6.74 8.21 12.27
N TYR A 223 5.91 8.62 13.21
CA TYR A 223 4.57 9.19 12.92
C TYR A 223 4.59 10.70 12.67
N ARG A 224 5.78 11.32 12.56
CA ARG A 224 5.96 12.75 12.25
C ARG A 224 6.11 13.03 10.76
N VAL A 225 6.04 12.00 9.93
CA VAL A 225 5.98 12.17 8.48
C VAL A 225 4.54 12.33 8.00
N SER A 226 4.36 13.00 6.87
CA SER A 226 3.06 13.13 6.21
C SER A 226 2.49 11.74 5.89
N SER A 227 1.26 11.43 6.34
CA SER A 227 0.59 10.18 5.98
C SER A 227 0.36 10.04 4.48
N ASP A 228 0.20 11.15 3.76
CA ASP A 228 0.09 11.19 2.30
C ASP A 228 1.40 10.74 1.60
N SER A 229 2.56 11.25 2.06
CA SER A 229 3.86 10.82 1.54
C SER A 229 4.17 9.36 1.88
N MET A 230 3.85 8.93 3.10
CA MET A 230 3.97 7.54 3.53
C MET A 230 3.11 6.61 2.67
N LEU A 231 1.84 6.97 2.42
CA LEU A 231 0.93 6.17 1.61
C LEU A 231 1.44 6.04 0.16
N SER A 232 1.89 7.13 -0.47
CA SER A 232 2.41 7.10 -1.84
C SER A 232 3.61 6.16 -1.97
N LEU A 233 4.57 6.21 -1.02
CA LEU A 233 5.71 5.30 -0.99
C LEU A 233 5.30 3.86 -0.68
N SER A 234 4.34 3.65 0.23
CA SER A 234 3.87 2.30 0.54
C SER A 234 3.25 1.63 -0.69
N VAL A 235 2.35 2.33 -1.40
CA VAL A 235 1.70 1.81 -2.61
C VAL A 235 2.72 1.39 -3.67
N VAL A 236 3.73 2.22 -3.89
CA VAL A 236 4.71 1.93 -4.95
C VAL A 236 5.65 0.77 -4.60
N THR A 237 5.87 0.46 -3.31
CA THR A 237 6.66 -0.73 -2.92
C THR A 237 5.96 -2.04 -3.29
N ALA A 238 4.63 -2.11 -3.16
CA ALA A 238 3.85 -3.27 -3.61
C ALA A 238 3.88 -3.41 -5.15
N ILE A 239 3.84 -2.29 -5.88
CA ILE A 239 3.97 -2.27 -7.35
C ILE A 239 5.37 -2.72 -7.77
N LEU A 240 6.42 -2.23 -7.13
CA LEU A 240 7.81 -2.61 -7.40
C LEU A 240 8.04 -4.11 -7.18
N GLY A 241 7.59 -4.66 -6.05
CA GLY A 241 7.69 -6.10 -5.80
C GLY A 241 6.90 -6.93 -6.82
N SER A 242 5.73 -6.44 -7.25
CA SER A 242 4.95 -7.08 -8.32
C SER A 242 5.67 -7.06 -9.68
N ALA A 243 6.44 -6.00 -9.97
CA ALA A 243 7.26 -5.92 -11.18
C ALA A 243 8.46 -6.88 -11.12
N LYS A 244 9.12 -6.98 -9.97
CA LYS A 244 10.18 -7.98 -9.73
C LYS A 244 9.64 -9.41 -9.85
N TYR A 245 8.44 -9.69 -9.31
CA TYR A 245 7.74 -10.96 -9.54
C TYR A 245 7.55 -11.27 -11.03
N ALA A 246 7.03 -10.30 -11.80
CA ALA A 246 6.81 -10.47 -13.23
C ALA A 246 8.11 -10.76 -14.00
N LEU A 247 9.19 -10.04 -13.65
CA LEU A 247 10.52 -10.25 -14.24
C LEU A 247 11.03 -11.67 -13.96
N ALA A 248 10.94 -12.14 -12.72
CA ALA A 248 11.34 -13.49 -12.34
C ALA A 248 10.53 -14.55 -13.10
N LYS A 249 9.20 -14.40 -13.20
CA LYS A 249 8.33 -15.32 -13.95
C LYS A 249 8.58 -15.29 -15.47
N PHE A 250 8.93 -14.15 -16.02
CA PHE A 250 9.36 -14.05 -17.41
C PHE A 250 10.66 -14.82 -17.68
N ILE A 251 11.67 -14.66 -16.82
CA ILE A 251 12.95 -15.34 -16.92
C ILE A 251 12.77 -16.86 -16.82
N GLU A 252 12.06 -17.34 -15.77
CA GLU A 252 11.74 -18.74 -15.56
C GLU A 252 11.13 -19.37 -16.81
N ARG A 253 10.03 -18.78 -17.27
CA ARG A 253 9.31 -19.25 -18.44
C ARG A 253 10.13 -19.21 -19.72
N THR A 254 10.93 -18.17 -19.93
CA THR A 254 11.71 -17.97 -21.16
C THR A 254 12.83 -19.00 -21.31
N LYS A 255 13.45 -19.43 -20.21
CA LYS A 255 14.48 -20.47 -20.20
C LYS A 255 13.99 -21.80 -20.75
N GLU A 256 12.74 -22.17 -20.48
CA GLU A 256 12.16 -23.47 -20.85
C GLU A 256 11.48 -23.45 -22.23
N ARG A 257 11.09 -22.28 -22.72
CA ARG A 257 10.23 -22.15 -23.89
C ARG A 257 10.99 -22.32 -25.21
N ARG A 258 10.33 -23.03 -26.15
CA ARG A 258 10.74 -23.09 -27.55
C ARG A 258 9.77 -22.34 -28.45
N VAL A 259 10.27 -21.79 -29.56
CA VAL A 259 9.47 -21.15 -30.60
C VAL A 259 8.76 -22.25 -31.40
N VAL A 260 7.42 -22.21 -31.47
CA VAL A 260 6.61 -23.26 -32.07
C VAL A 260 6.97 -23.55 -33.54
N VAL A 261 7.24 -22.50 -34.30
CA VAL A 261 7.51 -22.60 -35.76
C VAL A 261 8.94 -23.12 -36.05
N THR A 262 9.93 -22.69 -35.27
CA THR A 262 11.35 -22.97 -35.56
C THR A 262 11.98 -24.01 -34.65
N GLY A 263 11.33 -24.35 -33.52
CA GLY A 263 11.92 -25.21 -32.49
C GLY A 263 13.06 -24.55 -31.69
N ALA A 264 13.51 -23.36 -32.06
CA ALA A 264 14.60 -22.67 -31.40
C ALA A 264 14.26 -22.29 -29.95
N ARG A 265 15.27 -22.23 -29.09
CA ARG A 265 15.08 -21.79 -27.70
C ARG A 265 14.73 -20.29 -27.64
N LYS A 266 13.62 -19.94 -26.95
CA LYS A 266 13.18 -18.56 -26.84
C LYS A 266 14.24 -17.67 -26.15
N ALA A 267 15.00 -18.22 -25.23
CA ALA A 267 16.09 -17.53 -24.53
C ALA A 267 17.22 -17.07 -25.46
N GLU A 268 17.42 -17.72 -26.60
CA GLU A 268 18.48 -17.40 -27.56
C GLU A 268 18.04 -16.30 -28.57
N HIS A 269 16.79 -15.85 -28.50
CA HIS A 269 16.26 -14.89 -29.43
C HIS A 269 16.59 -13.46 -29.02
N GLY A 270 17.38 -12.72 -29.82
CA GLY A 270 17.87 -11.37 -29.52
C GLY A 270 16.78 -10.37 -29.04
N PRO A 271 15.62 -10.24 -29.72
CA PRO A 271 14.54 -9.38 -29.24
C PRO A 271 13.99 -9.75 -27.85
N THR A 272 14.07 -11.03 -27.44
CA THR A 272 13.66 -11.44 -26.08
C THR A 272 14.69 -10.99 -25.06
N GLN A 273 15.98 -11.12 -25.37
CA GLN A 273 17.08 -10.66 -24.52
C GLN A 273 17.03 -9.14 -24.35
N LEU A 274 16.76 -8.38 -25.41
CA LEU A 274 16.63 -6.93 -25.35
C LEU A 274 15.46 -6.50 -24.46
N ARG A 275 14.26 -7.10 -24.63
CA ARG A 275 13.10 -6.83 -23.76
C ARG A 275 13.37 -7.12 -22.29
N LEU A 276 14.08 -8.22 -22.02
CA LEU A 276 14.50 -8.57 -20.65
C LEU A 276 15.43 -7.50 -20.07
N ALA A 277 16.48 -7.13 -20.81
CA ALA A 277 17.48 -6.16 -20.36
C ALA A 277 16.86 -4.79 -20.07
N GLU A 278 16.03 -4.29 -20.97
CA GLU A 278 15.33 -2.99 -20.83
C GLU A 278 14.36 -3.00 -19.65
N SER A 279 13.55 -4.07 -19.49
CA SER A 279 12.63 -4.19 -18.36
C SER A 279 13.37 -4.32 -17.02
N ALA A 280 14.47 -5.05 -16.97
CA ALA A 280 15.30 -5.17 -15.77
C ALA A 280 15.90 -3.81 -15.37
N ALA A 281 16.39 -3.02 -16.34
CA ALA A 281 16.93 -1.68 -16.09
C ALA A 281 15.85 -0.73 -15.56
N GLU A 282 14.65 -0.71 -16.13
CA GLU A 282 13.55 0.13 -15.63
C GLU A 282 13.13 -0.25 -14.20
N ILE A 283 13.04 -1.55 -13.88
CA ILE A 283 12.74 -2.03 -12.52
C ILE A 283 13.87 -1.64 -11.54
N GLN A 284 15.12 -1.71 -11.95
CA GLN A 284 16.25 -1.28 -11.13
C GLN A 284 16.24 0.24 -10.89
N CYS A 285 15.94 1.06 -11.90
CA CYS A 285 15.77 2.50 -11.74
C CYS A 285 14.62 2.80 -10.76
N ALA A 286 13.50 2.10 -10.89
CA ALA A 286 12.37 2.20 -9.98
C ALA A 286 12.77 1.90 -8.52
N ASP A 287 13.54 0.86 -8.28
CA ASP A 287 14.07 0.46 -6.96
C ASP A 287 14.95 1.56 -6.35
N LEU A 288 15.87 2.12 -7.14
CA LEU A 288 16.73 3.24 -6.72
C LEU A 288 15.92 4.48 -6.36
N MET A 289 14.87 4.81 -7.12
CA MET A 289 13.99 5.94 -6.82
C MET A 289 13.20 5.77 -5.51
N VAL A 290 12.72 4.55 -5.23
CA VAL A 290 12.06 4.24 -3.95
C VAL A 290 13.04 4.40 -2.79
N HIS A 291 14.27 3.92 -2.93
CA HIS A 291 15.29 4.04 -1.90
C HIS A 291 15.66 5.50 -1.62
N ASP A 292 15.88 6.33 -2.65
CA ASP A 292 16.13 7.76 -2.48
C ASP A 292 14.96 8.46 -1.78
N ALA A 293 13.73 8.16 -2.17
CA ALA A 293 12.55 8.74 -1.54
C ALA A 293 12.42 8.34 -0.05
N LEU A 294 12.73 7.10 0.30
CA LEU A 294 12.74 6.62 1.69
C LEU A 294 13.83 7.30 2.54
N GLU A 295 15.01 7.56 1.96
CA GLU A 295 16.07 8.31 2.63
C GLU A 295 15.67 9.76 2.88
N VAL A 296 15.03 10.42 1.89
CA VAL A 296 14.47 11.76 2.06
C VAL A 296 13.46 11.78 3.20
N LEU A 297 12.53 10.83 3.20
CA LEU A 297 11.49 10.73 4.22
C LEU A 297 12.08 10.47 5.63
N GLY A 298 13.11 9.64 5.72
CA GLY A 298 13.83 9.38 6.97
C GLY A 298 14.52 10.63 7.54
N ARG A 299 15.16 11.44 6.67
CA ARG A 299 15.77 12.72 7.09
C ARG A 299 14.71 13.72 7.57
N VAL A 300 13.58 13.80 6.89
CA VAL A 300 12.45 14.66 7.27
C VAL A 300 11.88 14.24 8.61
N ALA A 301 11.70 12.95 8.86
CA ALA A 301 11.24 12.43 10.14
C ALA A 301 12.20 12.83 11.29
N GLN A 302 13.51 12.76 11.07
CA GLN A 302 14.53 13.10 12.06
C GLN A 302 14.57 14.62 12.37
N SER A 303 14.43 15.47 11.36
CA SER A 303 14.51 16.93 11.54
C SER A 303 13.27 17.54 12.21
N GLY A 304 12.14 16.84 12.20
CA GLY A 304 10.85 17.37 12.66
C GLY A 304 10.27 18.49 11.76
N ALA A 305 10.96 18.84 10.66
CA ALA A 305 10.55 19.91 9.74
C ALA A 305 9.48 19.48 8.71
N GLY A 306 9.08 18.22 8.75
CA GLY A 306 8.42 17.58 7.62
C GLY A 306 6.96 17.92 7.37
N ALA A 307 6.25 18.46 8.33
CA ALA A 307 4.80 18.65 8.20
C ALA A 307 4.42 19.71 7.15
N THR A 308 5.27 20.71 6.89
CA THR A 308 4.94 21.90 6.10
C THR A 308 5.78 22.10 4.85
N ASP A 309 6.87 21.36 4.68
CA ASP A 309 7.74 21.49 3.51
C ASP A 309 7.09 20.80 2.30
N MET A 310 6.62 21.60 1.35
CA MET A 310 5.98 21.13 0.13
C MET A 310 6.98 20.57 -0.89
N ALA A 311 8.24 21.00 -0.86
CA ALA A 311 9.25 20.56 -1.82
C ALA A 311 9.53 19.07 -1.71
N TYR A 312 9.76 18.56 -0.46
CA TYR A 312 9.97 17.13 -0.28
C TYR A 312 8.71 16.32 -0.61
N ARG A 313 7.51 16.82 -0.27
CA ARG A 313 6.24 16.14 -0.57
C ARG A 313 6.02 16.01 -2.08
N ALA A 314 6.27 17.07 -2.84
CA ALA A 314 6.20 17.06 -4.30
C ALA A 314 7.19 16.03 -4.89
N ARG A 315 8.43 16.03 -4.41
CA ARG A 315 9.46 15.08 -4.82
C ARG A 315 9.05 13.63 -4.54
N ILE A 316 8.60 13.32 -3.31
CA ILE A 316 8.19 11.96 -2.95
C ILE A 316 7.01 11.48 -3.79
N LYS A 317 5.99 12.30 -3.98
CA LYS A 317 4.84 11.96 -4.84
C LYS A 317 5.26 11.68 -6.27
N TRP A 318 6.13 12.52 -6.84
CA TRP A 318 6.63 12.33 -8.19
C TRP A 318 7.48 11.07 -8.32
N HIS A 319 8.40 10.82 -7.39
CA HIS A 319 9.19 9.60 -7.38
C HIS A 319 8.31 8.34 -7.29
N ALA A 320 7.27 8.35 -6.46
CA ALA A 320 6.34 7.24 -6.36
C ALA A 320 5.54 7.04 -7.66
N ALA A 321 4.97 8.09 -8.22
CA ALA A 321 4.20 8.03 -9.46
C ALA A 321 5.07 7.56 -10.66
N TYR A 322 6.28 8.11 -10.80
CA TYR A 322 7.17 7.73 -11.89
C TYR A 322 7.73 6.31 -11.72
N THR A 323 7.97 5.86 -10.49
CA THR A 323 8.30 4.46 -10.20
C THR A 323 7.20 3.51 -10.66
N ALA A 324 5.94 3.83 -10.39
CA ALA A 324 4.79 3.04 -10.85
C ALA A 324 4.75 2.96 -12.39
N GLU A 325 5.01 4.07 -13.06
CA GLU A 325 5.08 4.12 -14.53
C GLU A 325 6.22 3.26 -15.09
N LEU A 326 7.42 3.33 -14.53
CA LEU A 326 8.54 2.45 -14.92
C LEU A 326 8.18 0.96 -14.76
N CYS A 327 7.59 0.59 -13.63
CA CYS A 327 7.13 -0.78 -13.37
C CYS A 327 6.05 -1.22 -14.37
N ARG A 328 5.07 -0.35 -14.64
CA ARG A 328 3.98 -0.62 -15.60
C ARG A 328 4.53 -0.86 -17.02
N ARG A 329 5.45 -0.02 -17.48
CA ARG A 329 6.11 -0.15 -18.80
C ARG A 329 6.91 -1.45 -18.89
N ALA A 330 7.72 -1.74 -17.88
CA ALA A 330 8.53 -2.96 -17.82
C ALA A 330 7.65 -4.21 -17.90
N VAL A 331 6.59 -4.30 -17.09
CA VAL A 331 5.70 -5.48 -17.06
C VAL A 331 4.88 -5.61 -18.33
N SER A 332 4.43 -4.52 -18.92
CA SER A 332 3.73 -4.53 -20.22
C SER A 332 4.64 -5.11 -21.32
N ARG A 333 5.89 -4.69 -21.38
CA ARG A 333 6.90 -5.20 -22.32
C ARG A 333 7.18 -6.70 -22.12
N LEU A 334 7.28 -7.15 -20.86
CA LEU A 334 7.46 -8.57 -20.54
C LEU A 334 6.22 -9.40 -20.94
N PHE A 335 5.02 -8.89 -20.70
CA PHE A 335 3.78 -9.54 -21.10
C PHE A 335 3.69 -9.69 -22.63
N GLU A 336 3.92 -8.62 -23.40
CA GLU A 336 3.98 -8.64 -24.87
C GLU A 336 5.03 -9.64 -25.38
N GLY A 337 6.21 -9.66 -24.76
CA GLY A 337 7.29 -10.61 -25.09
C GLY A 337 6.97 -12.08 -24.80
N SER A 338 5.92 -12.34 -24.02
CA SER A 338 5.53 -13.68 -23.60
C SER A 338 4.67 -14.44 -24.60
N GLY A 339 4.14 -13.75 -25.61
CA GLY A 339 3.32 -14.33 -26.70
C GLY A 339 1.96 -14.86 -26.23
N ALA A 340 1.21 -15.49 -27.16
CA ALA A 340 -0.20 -15.84 -26.98
C ALA A 340 -0.53 -16.65 -25.71
N HIS A 341 0.34 -17.54 -25.27
CA HIS A 341 0.10 -18.30 -24.04
C HIS A 341 0.06 -17.46 -22.75
N ALA A 342 0.53 -16.21 -22.81
CA ALA A 342 0.45 -15.33 -21.64
C ALA A 342 -0.98 -14.85 -21.35
N ILE A 343 -1.92 -14.99 -22.30
CA ILE A 343 -3.31 -14.53 -22.14
C ILE A 343 -4.17 -15.40 -21.21
N TYR A 344 -3.75 -16.64 -20.94
CA TYR A 344 -4.53 -17.53 -20.08
C TYR A 344 -4.56 -17.04 -18.62
N LYS A 345 -5.73 -17.16 -17.96
CA LYS A 345 -5.88 -16.77 -16.54
C LYS A 345 -4.94 -17.52 -15.59
N SER A 346 -4.45 -18.68 -15.98
CA SER A 346 -3.45 -19.45 -15.22
C SER A 346 -2.03 -18.88 -15.36
N SER A 347 -1.80 -17.92 -16.29
CA SER A 347 -0.47 -17.33 -16.49
C SER A 347 -0.16 -16.31 -15.38
N PRO A 348 0.94 -16.48 -14.62
CA PRO A 348 1.36 -15.48 -13.63
C PRO A 348 1.69 -14.12 -14.25
N LEU A 349 2.15 -14.10 -15.50
CA LEU A 349 2.46 -12.84 -16.20
C LEU A 349 1.19 -12.07 -16.58
N GLN A 350 0.11 -12.75 -16.93
CA GLN A 350 -1.18 -12.11 -17.17
C GLN A 350 -1.72 -11.47 -15.88
N THR A 351 -1.64 -12.18 -14.77
CA THR A 351 -2.07 -11.66 -13.47
C THR A 351 -1.22 -10.45 -13.06
N ALA A 352 0.10 -10.53 -13.20
CA ALA A 352 1.00 -9.41 -12.91
C ALA A 352 0.71 -8.19 -13.78
N PHE A 353 0.49 -8.39 -15.10
CA PHE A 353 0.14 -7.32 -16.03
C PHE A 353 -1.15 -6.59 -15.61
N ARG A 354 -2.21 -7.33 -15.29
CA ARG A 354 -3.48 -6.74 -14.84
C ARG A 354 -3.32 -6.00 -13.50
N ASN A 355 -2.68 -6.63 -12.53
CA ASN A 355 -2.50 -6.07 -11.20
C ASN A 355 -1.71 -4.75 -11.23
N ILE A 356 -0.62 -4.68 -12.00
CA ILE A 356 0.19 -3.45 -12.10
C ILE A 356 -0.58 -2.34 -12.82
N ASN A 357 -1.28 -2.65 -13.92
CA ASN A 357 -2.06 -1.63 -14.63
C ASN A 357 -3.22 -1.08 -13.78
N VAL A 358 -3.82 -1.90 -12.92
CA VAL A 358 -4.84 -1.44 -11.96
C VAL A 358 -4.19 -0.70 -10.78
N GLY A 359 -3.13 -1.25 -10.19
CA GLY A 359 -2.45 -0.64 -9.04
C GLY A 359 -1.86 0.73 -9.35
N ALA A 360 -1.34 0.93 -10.56
CA ALA A 360 -0.81 2.23 -11.01
C ALA A 360 -1.87 3.33 -11.14
N GLN A 361 -3.18 2.99 -11.08
CA GLN A 361 -4.27 3.98 -11.06
C GLN A 361 -4.60 4.46 -9.63
N HIS A 362 -3.86 4.04 -8.62
CA HIS A 362 -4.13 4.45 -7.24
C HIS A 362 -3.95 5.97 -7.08
N ALA A 363 -4.94 6.65 -6.49
CA ALA A 363 -4.99 8.12 -6.40
C ALA A 363 -3.76 8.77 -5.73
N SER A 364 -3.10 8.06 -4.78
CA SER A 364 -1.91 8.61 -4.10
C SER A 364 -0.67 8.71 -5.01
N ILE A 365 -0.69 8.04 -6.17
CA ILE A 365 0.40 8.00 -7.14
C ILE A 365 -0.09 8.39 -8.54
N ASP A 366 -1.16 9.16 -8.62
CA ASP A 366 -1.66 9.69 -9.89
C ASP A 366 -0.54 10.46 -10.62
N PHE A 367 -0.27 10.04 -11.87
CA PHE A 367 0.89 10.49 -12.63
C PHE A 367 0.81 11.97 -12.97
N ASP A 368 -0.34 12.42 -13.46
CA ASP A 368 -0.52 13.79 -13.96
C ASP A 368 -0.50 14.78 -12.81
N THR A 369 -1.26 14.51 -11.75
CA THR A 369 -1.32 15.36 -10.56
C THR A 369 0.03 15.44 -9.84
N SER A 370 0.75 14.32 -9.73
CA SER A 370 2.05 14.28 -9.08
C SER A 370 3.13 14.99 -9.91
N GLY A 371 3.09 14.82 -11.23
CA GLY A 371 4.00 15.48 -12.16
C GLY A 371 3.76 17.00 -12.21
N GLU A 372 2.50 17.43 -12.26
CA GLU A 372 2.15 18.86 -12.17
C GLU A 372 2.66 19.48 -10.85
N LEU A 373 2.40 18.83 -9.72
CA LEU A 373 2.84 19.31 -8.41
C LEU A 373 4.36 19.49 -8.36
N TYR A 374 5.12 18.51 -8.83
CA TYR A 374 6.58 18.58 -8.88
C TYR A 374 7.08 19.65 -9.84
N GLY A 375 6.51 19.74 -11.05
CA GLY A 375 6.87 20.75 -12.02
C GLY A 375 6.60 22.18 -11.51
N ARG A 376 5.48 22.41 -10.86
CA ARG A 376 5.13 23.70 -10.22
C ARG A 376 6.10 24.05 -9.09
N GLU A 377 6.52 23.07 -8.30
CA GLU A 377 7.51 23.27 -7.25
C GLU A 377 8.85 23.74 -7.86
N GLN A 378 9.36 23.01 -8.86
CA GLN A 378 10.62 23.33 -9.52
C GLN A 378 10.61 24.70 -10.22
N LEU A 379 9.46 25.16 -10.66
CA LEU A 379 9.26 26.48 -11.30
C LEU A 379 8.92 27.61 -10.30
N GLY A 380 8.88 27.33 -8.97
CA GLY A 380 8.53 28.32 -7.95
C GLY A 380 7.05 28.75 -7.97
N LEU A 381 6.16 27.91 -8.53
CA LEU A 381 4.74 28.22 -8.71
C LEU A 381 3.82 27.64 -7.62
N LEU A 382 4.38 27.06 -6.54
CA LEU A 382 3.58 26.61 -5.39
C LEU A 382 2.96 27.83 -4.71
N GLY A 383 1.64 27.88 -4.63
CA GLY A 383 0.90 29.03 -4.09
C GLY A 383 0.37 30.01 -5.15
N SER A 384 0.76 29.87 -6.40
CA SER A 384 0.11 30.58 -7.51
C SER A 384 -1.20 29.87 -7.91
N PRO A 385 -2.27 30.58 -8.31
CA PRO A 385 -3.49 29.99 -8.84
C PRO A 385 -3.20 29.03 -10.00
N ARG A 386 -4.02 27.99 -10.14
CA ARG A 386 -4.05 27.13 -11.33
C ARG A 386 -4.75 27.83 -12.48
#